data_116cb6082a13a5e5a6ec84c1a8d09ae8
#
_entry.id   116cb6082a13a5e5a6ec84c1a8d09ae8
#
_cell.length_a   1.000
_cell.length_b   1.000
_cell.length_c   1.000
_cell.angle_alpha   90.00
_cell.angle_beta   90.00
_cell.angle_gamma   90.00
#
_symmetry.space_group_name_H-M   'P 1'
#
loop_
_entity.id
_entity.type
_entity.pdbx_description
1 polymer ?
#
loop_
_entity_poly.entity_id
_entity_poly.type
_entity_poly.pdbx_seq_one_letter_code
_entity_poly.pdbx_strand_id
1 'polypeptide(L)'
;SVTAEIILGFLLALALHHSYHGRGLVRGAVLLPWAVPTVVTALVWRFMFESPSGIVNAVLRDIGLVPEPIVWFIHSTAAWIPVILADVWKTTPFVSLLLLAGLQNIDASLYEAARVDGARTWQQFIHITLPLLQPAVLVALIFRTLDAFRVFDLIYVMTGGGPGTATEPLAFYTFNVLFQNLRFGFG
;
A
#
# COMPACT_ATOMS: atom_id res chain seq x y z
N SER A 1 -1.51 -5.14 -5.28
CA SER A 1 -1.18 -4.12 -4.26
C SER A 1 0.02 -4.55 -3.42
N VAL A 2 0.02 -5.75 -2.80
CA VAL A 2 1.01 -6.22 -1.80
C VAL A 2 2.48 -6.06 -2.26
N THR A 3 2.82 -6.45 -3.48
CA THR A 3 4.19 -6.30 -4.00
C THR A 3 4.64 -4.83 -4.04
N ALA A 4 3.75 -3.94 -4.50
CA ALA A 4 4.03 -2.50 -4.53
C ALA A 4 4.22 -1.93 -3.11
N GLU A 5 3.41 -2.35 -2.16
CA GLU A 5 3.47 -1.95 -0.77
C GLU A 5 4.76 -2.40 -0.08
N ILE A 6 5.21 -3.64 -0.34
CA ILE A 6 6.48 -4.14 0.19
C ILE A 6 7.65 -3.33 -0.37
N ILE A 7 7.66 -3.07 -1.69
CA ILE A 7 8.74 -2.30 -2.33
C ILE A 7 8.75 -0.85 -1.81
N LEU A 8 7.62 -0.16 -1.84
CA LEU A 8 7.50 1.22 -1.37
C LEU A 8 7.75 1.34 0.14
N GLY A 9 7.19 0.41 0.93
CA GLY A 9 7.41 0.32 2.37
C GLY A 9 8.89 0.10 2.72
N PHE A 10 9.58 -0.73 1.95
CA PHE A 10 11.01 -0.97 2.12
C PHE A 10 11.83 0.30 1.82
N LEU A 11 11.57 0.96 0.70
CA LEU A 11 12.24 2.22 0.34
C LEU A 11 11.98 3.30 1.41
N LEU A 12 10.75 3.40 1.88
CA LEU A 12 10.37 4.32 2.93
C LEU A 12 11.03 3.98 4.28
N ALA A 13 11.13 2.69 4.64
CA ALA A 13 11.83 2.25 5.83
C ALA A 13 13.32 2.60 5.80
N LEU A 14 13.98 2.41 4.65
CA LEU A 14 15.38 2.83 4.46
C LEU A 14 15.54 4.35 4.63
N ALA A 15 14.65 5.15 4.06
CA ALA A 15 14.67 6.60 4.21
C ALA A 15 14.48 7.04 5.67
N LEU A 16 13.55 6.39 6.40
CA LEU A 16 13.26 6.67 7.81
C LEU A 16 14.31 6.10 8.79
N HIS A 17 15.13 5.14 8.34
CA HIS A 17 16.20 4.57 9.15
C HIS A 17 17.35 5.54 9.34
N HIS A 18 17.60 6.40 8.36
CA HIS A 18 18.66 7.43 8.43
C HIS A 18 18.42 8.37 9.64
N SER A 19 19.51 8.71 10.34
CA SER A 19 19.45 9.63 11.47
C SER A 19 19.50 11.08 10.99
N TYR A 20 18.40 11.83 11.20
CA TYR A 20 18.32 13.26 10.93
C TYR A 20 17.48 13.98 11.99
N HIS A 21 17.66 15.30 12.09
CA HIS A 21 16.87 16.12 13.02
C HIS A 21 15.40 16.11 12.61
N GLY A 22 14.48 15.89 13.57
CA GLY A 22 13.04 15.86 13.30
C GLY A 22 12.48 14.52 12.83
N ARG A 23 13.27 13.44 12.83
CA ARG A 23 12.84 12.08 12.41
C ARG A 23 11.55 11.61 13.06
N GLY A 24 11.28 12.01 14.29
CA GLY A 24 10.04 11.64 15.00
C GLY A 24 8.79 12.25 14.35
N LEU A 25 8.87 13.52 13.96
CA LEU A 25 7.77 14.20 13.25
C LEU A 25 7.53 13.60 11.86
N VAL A 26 8.61 13.30 11.13
CA VAL A 26 8.51 12.67 9.80
C VAL A 26 7.91 11.28 9.89
N ARG A 27 8.33 10.47 10.88
CA ARG A 27 7.73 9.15 11.14
C ARG A 27 6.24 9.27 11.48
N GLY A 28 5.85 10.24 12.30
CA GLY A 28 4.46 10.53 12.62
C GLY A 28 3.66 10.95 11.38
N ALA A 29 4.19 11.85 10.56
CA ALA A 29 3.54 12.32 9.34
C ALA A 29 3.36 11.20 8.30
N VAL A 30 4.35 10.32 8.16
CA VAL A 30 4.28 9.15 7.26
C VAL A 30 3.17 8.19 7.68
N LEU A 31 2.78 8.16 8.97
CA LEU A 31 1.70 7.30 9.46
C LEU A 31 0.29 7.86 9.24
N LEU A 32 0.15 9.14 8.89
CA LEU A 32 -1.16 9.77 8.70
C LEU A 32 -2.07 9.00 7.72
N PRO A 33 -1.61 8.53 6.54
CA PRO A 33 -2.45 7.77 5.64
C PRO A 33 -3.05 6.52 6.28
N TRP A 34 -2.27 5.81 7.07
CA TRP A 34 -2.72 4.60 7.76
C TRP A 34 -3.73 4.90 8.87
N ALA A 35 -3.59 6.04 9.55
CA ALA A 35 -4.49 6.45 10.64
C ALA A 35 -5.87 6.94 10.14
N VAL A 36 -5.99 7.34 8.87
CA VAL A 36 -7.27 7.78 8.29
C VAL A 36 -8.25 6.60 8.20
N PRO A 37 -9.52 6.74 8.63
CA PRO A 37 -10.53 5.70 8.46
C PRO A 37 -10.67 5.26 6.99
N THR A 38 -10.79 3.97 6.74
CA THR A 38 -10.79 3.40 5.37
C THR A 38 -11.92 3.96 4.52
N VAL A 39 -13.10 4.15 5.09
CA VAL A 39 -14.25 4.74 4.39
C VAL A 39 -13.95 6.17 3.92
N VAL A 40 -13.30 6.99 4.77
CA VAL A 40 -12.91 8.35 4.40
C VAL A 40 -11.87 8.34 3.28
N THR A 41 -10.85 7.49 3.39
CA THR A 41 -9.88 7.26 2.32
C THR A 41 -10.57 6.90 1.02
N ALA A 42 -11.47 5.93 1.05
CA ALA A 42 -12.21 5.47 -0.12
C ALA A 42 -13.02 6.59 -0.79
N LEU A 43 -13.72 7.42 0.00
CA LEU A 43 -14.48 8.57 -0.52
C LEU A 43 -13.56 9.60 -1.18
N VAL A 44 -12.47 9.99 -0.51
CA VAL A 44 -11.52 10.96 -1.07
C VAL A 44 -10.93 10.46 -2.40
N TRP A 45 -10.45 9.21 -2.43
CA TRP A 45 -9.90 8.64 -3.64
C TRP A 45 -10.95 8.47 -4.75
N ARG A 46 -12.19 8.10 -4.41
CA ARG A 46 -13.29 8.06 -5.37
C ARG A 46 -13.53 9.43 -6.02
N PHE A 47 -13.61 10.51 -5.22
CA PHE A 47 -13.76 11.86 -5.75
C PHE A 47 -12.57 12.30 -6.62
N MET A 48 -11.35 11.94 -6.24
CA MET A 48 -10.16 12.26 -7.04
C MET A 48 -10.20 11.64 -8.44
N PHE A 49 -10.79 10.43 -8.57
CA PHE A 49 -10.91 9.68 -9.82
C PHE A 49 -12.28 9.81 -10.49
N GLU A 50 -13.17 10.64 -9.98
CA GLU A 50 -14.50 10.83 -10.57
C GLU A 50 -14.40 11.46 -11.96
N SER A 51 -15.22 10.99 -12.90
CA SER A 51 -15.27 11.54 -14.26
C SER A 51 -16.53 12.40 -14.43
N PRO A 52 -16.42 13.59 -15.07
CA PRO A 52 -15.21 14.18 -15.68
C PRO A 52 -14.42 15.11 -14.73
N SER A 53 -14.93 15.40 -13.52
CA SER A 53 -14.50 16.50 -12.66
C SER A 53 -13.34 16.20 -11.71
N GLY A 54 -12.93 14.91 -11.60
CA GLY A 54 -11.89 14.49 -10.67
C GLY A 54 -10.51 15.08 -11.01
N ILE A 55 -9.76 15.42 -9.96
CA ILE A 55 -8.44 16.07 -10.08
C ILE A 55 -7.45 15.23 -10.90
N VAL A 56 -7.54 13.89 -10.83
CA VAL A 56 -6.65 13.00 -11.60
C VAL A 56 -6.86 13.18 -13.10
N ASN A 57 -8.10 13.23 -13.57
CA ASN A 57 -8.41 13.50 -14.97
C ASN A 57 -7.96 14.91 -15.39
N ALA A 58 -8.13 15.91 -14.53
CA ALA A 58 -7.66 17.27 -14.81
C ALA A 58 -6.14 17.30 -15.01
N VAL A 59 -5.39 16.72 -14.07
CA VAL A 59 -3.93 16.65 -14.16
C VAL A 59 -3.46 15.89 -15.40
N LEU A 60 -4.02 14.70 -15.68
CA LEU A 60 -3.65 13.89 -16.84
C LEU A 60 -3.87 14.61 -18.17
N ARG A 61 -4.93 15.40 -18.25
CA ARG A 61 -5.21 16.22 -19.43
C ARG A 61 -4.26 17.42 -19.55
N ASP A 62 -4.00 18.11 -18.44
CA ASP A 62 -3.12 19.29 -18.43
C ASP A 62 -1.68 18.97 -18.81
N ILE A 63 -1.18 17.77 -18.45
CA ILE A 63 0.14 17.27 -18.88
C ILE A 63 0.12 16.59 -20.25
N GLY A 64 -1.04 16.55 -20.92
CA GLY A 64 -1.20 16.04 -22.29
C GLY A 64 -1.13 14.52 -22.43
N LEU A 65 -1.27 13.75 -21.32
CA LEU A 65 -1.24 12.28 -21.37
C LEU A 65 -2.53 11.67 -21.91
N VAL A 66 -3.67 12.33 -21.72
CA VAL A 66 -4.97 11.88 -22.21
C VAL A 66 -5.73 13.00 -22.89
N PRO A 67 -6.32 12.78 -24.08
CA PRO A 67 -7.11 13.80 -24.79
C PRO A 67 -8.50 14.00 -24.16
N GLU A 68 -9.08 12.92 -23.60
CA GLU A 68 -10.41 12.93 -23.00
C GLU A 68 -10.39 12.36 -21.58
N PRO A 69 -11.32 12.77 -20.69
CA PRO A 69 -11.40 12.24 -19.34
C PRO A 69 -11.65 10.75 -19.32
N ILE A 70 -10.84 10.01 -18.58
CA ILE A 70 -11.00 8.57 -18.39
C ILE A 70 -12.15 8.31 -17.44
N VAL A 71 -13.06 7.42 -17.82
CA VAL A 71 -14.14 6.96 -16.94
C VAL A 71 -13.66 5.69 -16.21
N TRP A 72 -12.96 5.90 -15.11
CA TRP A 72 -12.23 4.87 -14.37
C TRP A 72 -13.09 3.68 -13.92
N PHE A 73 -14.29 3.96 -13.40
CA PHE A 73 -15.13 2.96 -12.76
C PHE A 73 -16.09 2.20 -13.68
N ILE A 74 -16.08 2.47 -14.99
CA ILE A 74 -16.90 1.76 -15.98
C ILE A 74 -16.16 0.56 -16.60
N HIS A 75 -14.84 0.64 -16.69
CA HIS A 75 -14.03 -0.43 -17.28
C HIS A 75 -13.41 -1.31 -16.19
N SER A 76 -13.56 -2.62 -16.32
CA SER A 76 -13.12 -3.61 -15.32
C SER A 76 -11.65 -3.49 -14.94
N THR A 77 -10.76 -3.28 -15.90
CA THR A 77 -9.32 -3.11 -15.65
C THR A 77 -8.98 -1.75 -15.08
N ALA A 78 -9.61 -0.68 -15.58
CA ALA A 78 -9.36 0.68 -15.12
C ALA A 78 -9.83 0.91 -13.69
N ALA A 79 -10.91 0.25 -13.25
CA ALA A 79 -11.45 0.38 -11.90
C ALA A 79 -10.48 -0.13 -10.81
N TRP A 80 -9.58 -1.05 -11.15
CA TRP A 80 -8.56 -1.51 -10.21
C TRP A 80 -7.47 -0.47 -9.93
N ILE A 81 -7.21 0.46 -10.85
CA ILE A 81 -6.13 1.45 -10.69
C ILE A 81 -6.37 2.33 -9.47
N PRO A 82 -7.50 3.07 -9.34
CA PRO A 82 -7.76 3.89 -8.17
C PRO A 82 -7.85 3.07 -6.88
N VAL A 83 -8.39 1.84 -6.93
CA VAL A 83 -8.50 0.95 -5.77
C VAL A 83 -7.10 0.53 -5.28
N ILE A 84 -6.23 0.06 -6.18
CA ILE A 84 -4.87 -0.35 -5.83
C ILE A 84 -4.05 0.85 -5.33
N LEU A 85 -4.17 2.02 -5.96
CA LEU A 85 -3.45 3.22 -5.53
C LEU A 85 -3.89 3.67 -4.13
N ALA A 86 -5.19 3.64 -3.84
CA ALA A 86 -5.72 3.98 -2.53
C ALA A 86 -5.24 3.00 -1.45
N ASP A 87 -5.26 1.70 -1.74
CA ASP A 87 -4.78 0.64 -0.84
C ASP A 87 -3.28 0.79 -0.57
N VAL A 88 -2.47 0.91 -1.61
CA VAL A 88 -1.02 1.11 -1.51
C VAL A 88 -0.69 2.38 -0.71
N TRP A 89 -1.33 3.51 -1.01
CA TRP A 89 -1.11 4.77 -0.29
C TRP A 89 -1.42 4.64 1.20
N LYS A 90 -2.53 3.97 1.53
CA LYS A 90 -2.98 3.81 2.90
C LYS A 90 -2.10 2.87 3.71
N THR A 91 -1.64 1.76 3.12
CA THR A 91 -1.06 0.64 3.85
C THR A 91 0.46 0.57 3.81
N THR A 92 1.11 1.20 2.83
CA THR A 92 2.58 1.32 2.74
C THR A 92 3.23 1.82 4.04
N PRO A 93 2.67 2.83 4.77
CA PRO A 93 3.23 3.28 6.04
C PRO A 93 3.34 2.18 7.10
N PHE A 94 2.35 1.31 7.21
CA PHE A 94 2.37 0.18 8.13
C PHE A 94 3.50 -0.80 7.80
N VAL A 95 3.64 -1.16 6.52
CA VAL A 95 4.76 -1.99 6.04
C VAL A 95 6.10 -1.34 6.37
N SER A 96 6.22 -0.03 6.12
CA SER A 96 7.46 0.70 6.39
C SER A 96 7.86 0.67 7.86
N LEU A 97 6.91 0.71 8.80
CA LEU A 97 7.19 0.59 10.23
C LEU A 97 7.66 -0.80 10.62
N LEU A 98 7.03 -1.85 10.09
CA LEU A 98 7.46 -3.23 10.35
C LEU A 98 8.91 -3.44 9.88
N LEU A 99 9.22 -2.97 8.66
CA LEU A 99 10.56 -3.09 8.10
C LEU A 99 11.57 -2.18 8.81
N LEU A 100 11.16 -0.99 9.25
CA LEU A 100 11.99 -0.10 10.05
C LEU A 100 12.34 -0.72 11.41
N ALA A 101 11.40 -1.38 12.07
CA ALA A 101 11.66 -2.12 13.29
C ALA A 101 12.66 -3.26 13.06
N GLY A 102 12.53 -3.98 11.93
CA GLY A 102 13.52 -4.97 11.51
C GLY A 102 14.91 -4.39 11.29
N LEU A 103 15.01 -3.25 10.61
CA LEU A 103 16.28 -2.54 10.38
C LEU A 103 16.95 -2.07 11.68
N GLN A 104 16.17 -1.65 12.67
CA GLN A 104 16.68 -1.18 13.96
C GLN A 104 17.23 -2.31 14.84
N ASN A 105 16.85 -3.56 14.57
CA ASN A 105 17.35 -4.74 15.29
C ASN A 105 18.69 -5.26 14.73
N ILE A 106 19.17 -4.71 13.62
CA ILE A 106 20.48 -5.09 13.06
C ILE A 106 21.57 -4.40 13.86
N ASP A 107 22.50 -5.18 14.41
CA ASP A 107 23.60 -4.64 15.20
C ASP A 107 24.52 -3.77 14.35
N ALA A 108 24.82 -2.56 14.84
CA ALA A 108 25.70 -1.61 14.17
C ALA A 108 27.15 -2.15 14.02
N SER A 109 27.59 -3.01 14.93
CA SER A 109 28.90 -3.65 14.89
C SER A 109 29.15 -4.45 13.61
N LEU A 110 28.10 -5.05 13.02
CA LEU A 110 28.20 -5.77 11.75
C LEU A 110 28.60 -4.84 10.60
N TYR A 111 28.07 -3.63 10.59
CA TYR A 111 28.40 -2.62 9.58
C TYR A 111 29.81 -2.03 9.82
N GLU A 112 30.23 -1.92 11.09
CA GLU A 112 31.57 -1.46 11.45
C GLU A 112 32.63 -2.47 11.02
N ALA A 113 32.42 -3.76 11.36
CA ALA A 113 33.30 -4.84 10.92
C ALA A 113 33.43 -4.90 9.39
N ALA A 114 32.31 -4.85 8.68
CA ALA A 114 32.31 -4.86 7.22
C ALA A 114 33.06 -3.66 6.62
N ARG A 115 33.02 -2.49 7.27
CA ARG A 115 33.80 -1.32 6.82
C ARG A 115 35.30 -1.49 7.04
N VAL A 116 35.68 -2.14 8.14
CA VAL A 116 37.11 -2.50 8.39
C VAL A 116 37.61 -3.48 7.32
N ASP A 117 36.76 -4.42 6.90
CA ASP A 117 37.04 -5.37 5.81
C ASP A 117 36.99 -4.75 4.41
N GLY A 118 36.73 -3.43 4.32
CA GLY A 118 36.71 -2.69 3.04
C GLY A 118 35.42 -2.85 2.23
N ALA A 119 34.35 -3.37 2.82
CA ALA A 119 33.07 -3.54 2.15
C ALA A 119 32.42 -2.19 1.83
N ARG A 120 32.03 -2.00 0.58
CA ARG A 120 31.28 -0.82 0.10
C ARG A 120 29.83 -0.87 0.59
N THR A 121 29.16 0.29 0.62
CA THR A 121 27.77 0.41 1.11
C THR A 121 26.80 -0.56 0.43
N TRP A 122 26.90 -0.78 -0.89
CA TRP A 122 26.06 -1.71 -1.61
C TRP A 122 26.32 -3.18 -1.21
N GLN A 123 27.58 -3.53 -0.86
CA GLN A 123 27.94 -4.87 -0.37
C GLN A 123 27.38 -5.11 1.03
N GLN A 124 27.46 -4.11 1.91
CA GLN A 124 26.81 -4.15 3.23
C GLN A 124 25.29 -4.31 3.09
N PHE A 125 24.68 -3.60 2.14
CA PHE A 125 23.26 -3.72 1.88
C PHE A 125 22.85 -5.14 1.47
N ILE A 126 23.56 -5.73 0.49
CA ILE A 126 23.20 -7.06 -0.03
C ILE A 126 23.57 -8.18 0.94
N HIS A 127 24.70 -8.10 1.66
CA HIS A 127 25.21 -9.20 2.47
C HIS A 127 24.85 -9.09 3.95
N ILE A 128 24.47 -7.92 4.46
CA ILE A 128 24.09 -7.70 5.86
C ILE A 128 22.62 -7.30 5.95
N THR A 129 22.25 -6.15 5.36
CA THR A 129 20.92 -5.58 5.54
C THR A 129 19.83 -6.49 5.00
N LEU A 130 19.93 -6.90 3.74
CA LEU A 130 18.88 -7.65 3.06
C LEU A 130 18.66 -9.05 3.66
N PRO A 131 19.70 -9.86 3.97
CA PRO A 131 19.50 -11.15 4.61
C PRO A 131 18.95 -11.05 6.03
N LEU A 132 19.45 -10.12 6.84
CA LEU A 132 18.99 -9.94 8.23
C LEU A 132 17.57 -9.33 8.31
N LEU A 133 17.13 -8.63 7.28
CA LEU A 133 15.78 -8.09 7.19
C LEU A 133 14.75 -9.11 6.68
N GLN A 134 15.19 -10.22 6.09
CA GLN A 134 14.32 -11.23 5.51
C GLN A 134 13.17 -11.68 6.44
N PRO A 135 13.39 -11.95 7.74
CA PRO A 135 12.30 -12.32 8.65
C PRO A 135 11.23 -11.23 8.77
N ALA A 136 11.64 -9.95 8.86
CA ALA A 136 10.69 -8.84 8.93
C ALA A 136 9.91 -8.67 7.63
N VAL A 137 10.55 -8.87 6.48
CA VAL A 137 9.89 -8.87 5.16
C VAL A 137 8.85 -10.00 5.07
N LEU A 138 9.18 -11.21 5.53
CA LEU A 138 8.25 -12.34 5.53
C LEU A 138 7.04 -12.07 6.42
N VAL A 139 7.25 -11.51 7.62
CA VAL A 139 6.15 -11.13 8.50
C VAL A 139 5.27 -10.07 7.85
N ALA A 140 5.85 -9.02 7.28
CA ALA A 140 5.11 -7.97 6.58
C ALA A 140 4.31 -8.55 5.40
N LEU A 141 4.91 -9.44 4.62
CA LEU A 141 4.28 -10.10 3.47
C LEU A 141 3.07 -10.94 3.89
N ILE A 142 3.20 -11.73 4.96
CA ILE A 142 2.10 -12.56 5.49
C ILE A 142 0.94 -11.66 5.95
N PHE A 143 1.22 -10.66 6.79
CA PHE A 143 0.17 -9.75 7.28
C PHE A 143 -0.52 -9.03 6.13
N ARG A 144 0.22 -8.47 5.17
CA ARG A 144 -0.36 -7.75 4.04
C ARG A 144 -1.15 -8.65 3.09
N THR A 145 -0.69 -9.89 2.89
CA THR A 145 -1.43 -10.85 2.07
C THR A 145 -2.77 -11.19 2.72
N LEU A 146 -2.78 -11.46 4.02
CA LEU A 146 -4.02 -11.72 4.76
C LEU A 146 -4.97 -10.52 4.74
N ASP A 147 -4.45 -9.29 4.93
CA ASP A 147 -5.25 -8.07 4.86
C ASP A 147 -5.81 -7.83 3.46
N ALA A 148 -5.04 -8.08 2.40
CA ALA A 148 -5.49 -7.93 1.03
C ALA A 148 -6.69 -8.84 0.70
N PHE A 149 -6.73 -10.06 1.24
CA PHE A 149 -7.89 -10.95 1.11
C PHE A 149 -9.12 -10.46 1.90
N ARG A 150 -8.92 -9.67 2.94
CA ARG A 150 -9.97 -9.14 3.81
C ARG A 150 -10.44 -7.73 3.43
N VAL A 151 -9.88 -7.13 2.39
CA VAL A 151 -10.30 -5.81 1.91
C VAL A 151 -11.80 -5.82 1.60
N PHE A 152 -12.54 -4.96 2.27
CA PHE A 152 -13.99 -4.81 2.12
C PHE A 152 -14.38 -3.34 1.94
N ASP A 153 -14.15 -2.50 2.96
CA ASP A 153 -14.62 -1.11 3.02
C ASP A 153 -14.18 -0.28 1.81
N LEU A 154 -12.93 -0.44 1.39
CA LEU A 154 -12.37 0.28 0.25
C LEU A 154 -13.14 -0.04 -1.04
N ILE A 155 -13.36 -1.32 -1.32
CA ILE A 155 -14.10 -1.79 -2.50
C ILE A 155 -15.56 -1.39 -2.41
N TYR A 156 -16.20 -1.59 -1.25
CA TYR A 156 -17.61 -1.27 -1.04
C TYR A 156 -17.91 0.20 -1.38
N VAL A 157 -17.07 1.12 -0.90
CA VAL A 157 -17.28 2.57 -1.07
C VAL A 157 -16.84 3.05 -2.46
N MET A 158 -15.71 2.54 -3.00
CA MET A 158 -15.18 3.04 -4.28
C MET A 158 -15.94 2.50 -5.48
N THR A 159 -16.19 1.20 -5.54
CA THR A 159 -16.70 0.52 -6.74
C THR A 159 -18.00 -0.24 -6.51
N GLY A 160 -18.35 -0.57 -5.24
CA GLY A 160 -19.46 -1.48 -4.95
C GLY A 160 -19.27 -2.88 -5.55
N GLY A 161 -18.01 -3.32 -5.79
CA GLY A 161 -17.68 -4.58 -6.46
C GLY A 161 -17.67 -4.50 -7.99
N GLY A 162 -18.12 -3.36 -8.57
CA GLY A 162 -18.32 -3.17 -10.01
C GLY A 162 -17.05 -2.75 -10.80
N PRO A 163 -17.16 -2.65 -12.13
CA PRO A 163 -18.34 -2.95 -12.97
C PRO A 163 -18.67 -4.46 -13.01
N GLY A 164 -19.95 -4.78 -12.92
CA GLY A 164 -20.39 -6.17 -12.71
C GLY A 164 -19.86 -6.74 -11.40
N THR A 165 -18.97 -7.73 -11.44
CA THR A 165 -18.27 -8.32 -10.29
C THR A 165 -16.75 -8.21 -10.42
N ALA A 166 -16.25 -7.31 -11.28
CA ALA A 166 -14.85 -7.26 -11.66
C ALA A 166 -13.90 -6.87 -10.52
N THR A 167 -14.38 -6.10 -9.54
CA THR A 167 -13.60 -5.68 -8.36
C THR A 167 -14.10 -6.33 -7.07
N GLU A 168 -14.80 -7.45 -7.15
CA GLU A 168 -15.36 -8.15 -6.00
C GLU A 168 -14.34 -9.10 -5.36
N PRO A 169 -13.73 -8.75 -4.22
CA PRO A 169 -12.86 -9.66 -3.47
C PRO A 169 -13.68 -10.67 -2.68
N LEU A 170 -13.02 -11.71 -2.15
CA LEU A 170 -13.66 -12.78 -1.42
C LEU A 170 -14.51 -12.27 -0.24
N ALA A 171 -14.02 -11.30 0.52
CA ALA A 171 -14.76 -10.73 1.65
C ALA A 171 -16.06 -10.04 1.20
N PHE A 172 -16.01 -9.32 0.07
CA PHE A 172 -17.18 -8.64 -0.49
C PHE A 172 -18.18 -9.65 -1.06
N TYR A 173 -17.71 -10.67 -1.78
CA TYR A 173 -18.54 -11.78 -2.26
C TYR A 173 -19.28 -12.48 -1.10
N THR A 174 -18.55 -12.81 -0.03
CA THR A 174 -19.15 -13.43 1.16
C THR A 174 -20.25 -12.55 1.77
N PHE A 175 -20.01 -11.24 1.87
CA PHE A 175 -21.01 -10.28 2.34
C PHE A 175 -22.29 -10.30 1.46
N ASN A 176 -22.14 -10.27 0.14
CA ASN A 176 -23.26 -10.31 -0.80
C ASN A 176 -24.05 -11.61 -0.66
N VAL A 177 -23.38 -12.75 -0.53
CA VAL A 177 -24.01 -14.06 -0.36
C VAL A 177 -24.80 -14.14 0.95
N LEU A 178 -24.20 -13.66 2.05
CA LEU A 178 -24.82 -13.72 3.37
C LEU A 178 -25.97 -12.73 3.53
N PHE A 179 -25.75 -11.46 3.20
CA PHE A 179 -26.64 -10.38 3.59
C PHE A 179 -27.55 -9.88 2.46
N GLN A 180 -27.11 -9.97 1.21
CA GLN A 180 -27.95 -9.56 0.09
C GLN A 180 -28.75 -10.73 -0.48
N ASN A 181 -28.12 -11.89 -0.60
CA ASN A 181 -28.77 -13.08 -1.16
C ASN A 181 -29.40 -13.99 -0.08
N LEU A 182 -29.19 -13.69 1.21
CA LEU A 182 -29.69 -14.44 2.37
C LEU A 182 -29.36 -15.95 2.35
N ARG A 183 -28.24 -16.31 1.73
CA ARG A 183 -27.80 -17.72 1.60
C ARG A 183 -26.82 -18.08 2.73
N PHE A 184 -27.31 -18.09 3.97
CA PHE A 184 -26.48 -18.26 5.17
C PHE A 184 -25.67 -19.57 5.21
N GLY A 185 -26.25 -20.67 4.71
CA GLY A 185 -25.56 -21.97 4.71
C GLY A 185 -24.38 -22.03 3.72
N PHE A 186 -24.43 -21.25 2.65
CA PHE A 186 -23.36 -21.19 1.65
C PHE A 186 -22.29 -20.15 2.00
N GLY A 187 -22.69 -19.01 2.52
CA GLY A 187 -21.79 -17.93 2.94
C GLY A 187 -21.07 -18.26 4.22
#